data_e067875b5f798b60c3950278d3852610
#
_entry.id   e067875b5f798b60c3950278d3852610
#
_cell.length_a   1.000
_cell.length_b   1.000
_cell.length_c   1.000
_cell.angle_alpha   90.00
_cell.angle_beta   90.00
_cell.angle_gamma   90.00
#
_symmetry.space_group_name_H-M   'P 1'
#
loop_
_entity.id
_entity.type
_entity.pdbx_description
1 polymer ?
#
loop_
_entity_poly.entity_id
_entity_poly.type
_entity_poly.pdbx_seq_one_letter_code
_entity_poly.pdbx_strand_id
1 'polypeptide(L)'
;MSVSINIDKVVKKYGDTVVVNGLSVDIMPGEFFTLLGPSGCGKTTLLRMIIGFNSIEGGTISVDGKVINDVATDKRNMGMVFQNYAIFPHMSVKDNVAFGLRMRKVPEKEIEERVDKILKIVKIDHLKDRMPTALSGGQQQRVALARAIVIRPQVLLMDEPLSNLDAKLRIEMRNAIKQIQRRVDITTVYVTHDQEEALAVSDRIAVMNGGVICQIGRPADIYKRPKNVFVSTFIGLSNLLDGHIVKKGDKTSISFKENEDWLVDMDNLSGGVEDGEEVIISVRPEEFDMEPGTKEGIRGVIRSSVFLGLTTHYFITTDGGQELEILQTQEGQDILPDGSAVTLTVKAGRINVFRRATEETLIREEGL
;
A
#
# COMPACT_ATOMS: atom_id res chain seq x y z
N MET A 1 23.86 -3.13 10.33
CA MET A 1 23.08 -4.38 10.26
C MET A 1 21.63 -4.00 10.46
N SER A 2 20.80 -4.46 9.60
CA SER A 2 19.34 -4.35 9.69
C SER A 2 18.82 -5.17 10.87
N VAL A 3 17.71 -4.76 11.48
CA VAL A 3 17.11 -5.38 12.67
C VAL A 3 15.65 -5.73 12.41
N SER A 4 15.13 -6.70 13.15
CA SER A 4 13.70 -7.02 13.13
C SER A 4 12.91 -6.08 14.06
N ILE A 5 11.61 -5.89 13.75
CA ILE A 5 10.66 -5.23 14.66
C ILE A 5 9.51 -6.21 14.86
N ASN A 6 9.25 -6.56 16.11
CA ASN A 6 8.09 -7.35 16.48
C ASN A 6 7.12 -6.47 17.26
N ILE A 7 5.88 -6.45 16.85
CA ILE A 7 4.75 -5.77 17.50
C ILE A 7 3.78 -6.87 17.89
N ASP A 8 3.48 -6.99 19.17
CA ASP A 8 2.57 -8.03 19.69
C ASP A 8 1.44 -7.43 20.50
N LYS A 9 0.21 -7.60 20.00
CA LYS A 9 -1.07 -7.19 20.63
C LYS A 9 -1.09 -5.76 21.16
N VAL A 10 -0.47 -4.84 20.38
CA VAL A 10 -0.35 -3.44 20.80
C VAL A 10 -1.70 -2.74 20.77
N VAL A 11 -2.00 -2.05 21.87
CA VAL A 11 -3.23 -1.26 22.06
C VAL A 11 -2.89 0.20 22.30
N LYS A 12 -3.60 1.10 21.61
CA LYS A 12 -3.57 2.55 21.86
C LYS A 12 -4.95 3.13 22.01
N LYS A 13 -5.13 3.89 23.08
CA LYS A 13 -6.38 4.61 23.37
C LYS A 13 -6.13 6.11 23.56
N TYR A 14 -7.09 6.92 23.18
CA TYR A 14 -7.19 8.34 23.52
C TYR A 14 -8.54 8.59 24.15
N GLY A 15 -8.55 8.80 25.47
CA GLY A 15 -9.79 8.75 26.25
C GLY A 15 -10.45 7.38 26.08
N ASP A 16 -11.72 7.37 25.70
CA ASP A 16 -12.49 6.13 25.48
C ASP A 16 -12.33 5.54 24.08
N THR A 17 -11.67 6.26 23.16
CA THR A 17 -11.51 5.83 21.77
C THR A 17 -10.29 4.93 21.60
N VAL A 18 -10.51 3.69 21.15
CA VAL A 18 -9.45 2.75 20.77
C VAL A 18 -9.02 3.05 19.34
N VAL A 19 -7.77 3.50 19.15
CA VAL A 19 -7.21 3.85 17.83
C VAL A 19 -6.38 2.72 17.22
N VAL A 20 -5.71 1.92 18.05
CA VAL A 20 -5.04 0.69 17.67
C VAL A 20 -5.53 -0.41 18.59
N ASN A 21 -6.04 -1.51 18.04
CA ASN A 21 -6.75 -2.53 18.79
C ASN A 21 -6.08 -3.91 18.67
N GLY A 22 -5.16 -4.20 19.58
CA GLY A 22 -4.52 -5.51 19.68
C GLY A 22 -3.70 -5.91 18.44
N LEU A 23 -3.04 -4.94 17.80
CA LEU A 23 -2.33 -5.14 16.54
C LEU A 23 -1.04 -5.94 16.74
N SER A 24 -0.85 -6.97 15.90
CA SER A 24 0.39 -7.78 15.88
C SER A 24 0.96 -7.86 14.47
N VAL A 25 2.27 -7.65 14.36
CA VAL A 25 3.02 -7.78 13.10
C VAL A 25 4.51 -7.95 13.34
N ASP A 26 5.14 -8.80 12.51
CA ASP A 26 6.59 -8.98 12.42
C ASP A 26 7.13 -8.28 11.17
N ILE A 27 8.13 -7.43 11.34
CA ILE A 27 8.85 -6.76 10.25
C ILE A 27 10.27 -7.33 10.23
N MET A 28 10.67 -7.84 9.08
CA MET A 28 11.93 -8.56 8.92
C MET A 28 13.12 -7.61 8.79
N PRO A 29 14.34 -8.06 9.12
CA PRO A 29 15.53 -7.24 8.92
C PRO A 29 15.71 -6.81 7.46
N GLY A 30 15.96 -5.51 7.23
CA GLY A 30 16.16 -4.93 5.89
C GLY A 30 14.89 -4.79 5.06
N GLU A 31 13.73 -5.16 5.61
CA GLU A 31 12.44 -5.07 4.93
C GLU A 31 12.00 -3.62 4.75
N PHE A 32 11.40 -3.33 3.60
CA PHE A 32 10.61 -2.13 3.36
C PHE A 32 9.14 -2.46 3.61
N PHE A 33 8.68 -2.21 4.83
CA PHE A 33 7.33 -2.54 5.29
C PHE A 33 6.44 -1.31 5.27
N THR A 34 5.27 -1.40 4.63
CA THR A 34 4.35 -0.27 4.52
C THR A 34 3.06 -0.50 5.29
N LEU A 35 2.67 0.52 6.08
CA LEU A 35 1.35 0.65 6.68
C LEU A 35 0.47 1.47 5.72
N LEU A 36 -0.53 0.86 5.13
CA LEU A 36 -1.44 1.47 4.16
C LEU A 36 -2.87 1.43 4.69
N GLY A 37 -3.67 2.45 4.45
CA GLY A 37 -5.08 2.48 4.85
C GLY A 37 -5.68 3.88 4.79
N PRO A 38 -6.99 4.03 5.00
CA PRO A 38 -7.67 5.32 4.99
C PRO A 38 -7.18 6.23 6.12
N SER A 39 -7.49 7.52 6.00
CA SER A 39 -7.17 8.50 7.05
C SER A 39 -7.83 8.10 8.38
N GLY A 40 -7.10 8.27 9.48
CA GLY A 40 -7.62 7.95 10.83
C GLY A 40 -7.58 6.47 11.23
N CYS A 41 -7.13 5.53 10.40
CA CYS A 41 -7.09 4.10 10.76
C CYS A 41 -5.94 3.68 11.72
N GLY A 42 -5.12 4.63 12.22
CA GLY A 42 -4.11 4.35 13.25
C GLY A 42 -2.65 4.23 12.77
N LYS A 43 -2.33 4.36 11.46
CA LYS A 43 -0.98 4.22 10.87
C LYS A 43 0.08 5.12 11.53
N THR A 44 -0.14 6.43 11.50
CA THR A 44 0.76 7.41 12.13
C THR A 44 0.85 7.21 13.64
N THR A 45 -0.24 6.79 14.28
CA THR A 45 -0.25 6.46 15.70
C THR A 45 0.68 5.28 15.99
N LEU A 46 0.59 4.21 15.20
CA LEU A 46 1.49 3.05 15.32
C LEU A 46 2.95 3.45 15.07
N LEU A 47 3.23 4.24 14.03
CA LEU A 47 4.57 4.76 13.76
C LEU A 47 5.14 5.56 14.95
N ARG A 48 4.29 6.42 15.56
CA ARG A 48 4.67 7.22 16.74
C ARG A 48 4.88 6.40 18.00
N MET A 49 4.22 5.25 18.13
CA MET A 49 4.49 4.30 19.21
C MET A 49 5.83 3.59 19.02
N ILE A 50 6.18 3.21 17.77
CA ILE A 50 7.47 2.58 17.44
C ILE A 50 8.63 3.53 17.78
N ILE A 51 8.55 4.82 17.41
CA ILE A 51 9.60 5.79 17.75
C ILE A 51 9.59 6.24 19.20
N GLY A 52 8.48 6.02 19.93
CA GLY A 52 8.35 6.40 21.34
C GLY A 52 7.81 7.82 21.60
N PHE A 53 7.12 8.42 20.64
CA PHE A 53 6.38 9.67 20.85
C PHE A 53 5.05 9.45 21.58
N ASN A 54 4.49 8.25 21.44
CA ASN A 54 3.28 7.82 22.10
C ASN A 54 3.57 6.61 22.98
N SER A 55 2.98 6.58 24.18
CA SER A 55 2.90 5.38 25.01
C SER A 55 1.96 4.35 24.38
N ILE A 56 2.06 3.11 24.82
CA ILE A 56 1.09 2.04 24.53
C ILE A 56 0.33 1.69 25.82
N GLU A 57 -0.94 1.29 25.68
CA GLU A 57 -1.77 0.87 26.82
C GLU A 57 -1.76 -0.65 27.00
N GLY A 58 -1.30 -1.41 26.03
CA GLY A 58 -1.17 -2.87 26.10
C GLY A 58 -0.27 -3.42 25.00
N GLY A 59 0.19 -4.64 25.17
CA GLY A 59 1.08 -5.32 24.25
C GLY A 59 2.53 -4.91 24.37
N THR A 60 3.35 -5.33 23.40
CA THR A 60 4.78 -5.03 23.39
C THR A 60 5.27 -4.64 21.98
N ILE A 61 6.26 -3.75 21.95
CA ILE A 61 7.07 -3.47 20.76
C ILE A 61 8.51 -3.85 21.09
N SER A 62 9.12 -4.68 20.26
CA SER A 62 10.52 -5.06 20.42
C SER A 62 11.30 -4.85 19.13
N VAL A 63 12.59 -4.54 19.28
CA VAL A 63 13.55 -4.40 18.20
C VAL A 63 14.68 -5.38 18.48
N ASP A 64 14.91 -6.29 17.54
CA ASP A 64 15.91 -7.35 17.66
C ASP A 64 15.77 -8.13 18.98
N GLY A 65 14.53 -8.48 19.34
CA GLY A 65 14.17 -9.20 20.56
C GLY A 65 14.18 -8.38 21.86
N LYS A 66 14.56 -7.10 21.82
CA LYS A 66 14.57 -6.23 23.01
C LYS A 66 13.30 -5.37 23.05
N VAL A 67 12.52 -5.50 24.11
CA VAL A 67 11.33 -4.66 24.34
C VAL A 67 11.75 -3.20 24.51
N ILE A 68 11.07 -2.31 23.79
CA ILE A 68 11.38 -0.88 23.75
C ILE A 68 10.25 0.02 24.27
N ASN A 69 9.21 -0.54 24.87
CA ASN A 69 8.03 0.21 25.35
C ASN A 69 8.43 1.45 26.16
N ASP A 70 9.29 1.27 27.18
CA ASP A 70 9.71 2.30 28.11
C ASP A 70 11.06 2.95 27.77
N VAL A 71 11.62 2.62 26.59
CA VAL A 71 12.87 3.22 26.13
C VAL A 71 12.58 4.61 25.56
N ALA A 72 13.28 5.62 26.08
CA ALA A 72 13.16 7.00 25.61
C ALA A 72 13.53 7.12 24.12
N THR A 73 12.87 8.00 23.39
CA THR A 73 12.98 8.18 21.93
C THR A 73 14.43 8.34 21.46
N ASP A 74 15.23 9.16 22.17
CA ASP A 74 16.63 9.41 21.84
C ASP A 74 17.53 8.17 21.96
N LYS A 75 17.11 7.19 22.74
CA LYS A 75 17.82 5.93 23.01
C LYS A 75 17.39 4.78 22.08
N ARG A 76 16.28 4.93 21.32
CA ARG A 76 15.79 3.90 20.39
C ARG A 76 16.64 3.77 19.13
N ASN A 77 17.56 4.70 18.88
CA ASN A 77 18.44 4.72 17.70
C ASN A 77 17.69 4.56 16.37
N MET A 78 16.59 5.28 16.20
CA MET A 78 15.77 5.30 15.00
C MET A 78 15.91 6.62 14.26
N GLY A 79 15.80 6.59 12.93
CA GLY A 79 15.68 7.79 12.08
C GLY A 79 14.24 8.01 11.69
N MET A 80 13.79 9.27 11.62
CA MET A 80 12.43 9.59 11.19
C MET A 80 12.42 10.67 10.14
N VAL A 81 11.62 10.46 9.09
CA VAL A 81 11.26 11.46 8.09
C VAL A 81 9.79 11.81 8.30
N PHE A 82 9.51 13.09 8.56
CA PHE A 82 8.16 13.61 8.78
C PHE A 82 7.52 14.04 7.47
N GLN A 83 6.20 14.13 7.45
CA GLN A 83 5.40 14.57 6.32
C GLN A 83 5.81 15.97 5.81
N ASN A 84 6.14 16.88 6.72
CA ASN A 84 6.60 18.25 6.40
C ASN A 84 8.13 18.38 6.33
N TYR A 85 8.85 17.24 6.22
CA TYR A 85 10.31 17.12 6.21
C TYR A 85 11.01 17.64 7.46
N ALA A 86 10.43 18.57 8.20
CA ALA A 86 10.92 19.18 9.45
C ALA A 86 12.40 19.62 9.37
N ILE A 87 12.85 20.12 8.21
CA ILE A 87 14.22 20.62 8.02
C ILE A 87 14.39 21.99 8.69
N PHE A 88 15.58 22.29 9.19
CA PHE A 88 15.89 23.53 9.86
C PHE A 88 16.13 24.65 8.84
N PRO A 89 15.25 25.65 8.72
CA PRO A 89 15.31 26.65 7.64
C PRO A 89 16.50 27.61 7.74
N HIS A 90 17.09 27.73 8.92
CA HIS A 90 18.21 28.60 9.25
C HIS A 90 19.58 27.91 9.15
N MET A 91 19.62 26.66 8.72
CA MET A 91 20.83 25.87 8.53
C MET A 91 21.02 25.48 7.08
N SER A 92 22.26 25.43 6.60
CA SER A 92 22.60 24.87 5.28
C SER A 92 22.19 23.39 5.17
N VAL A 93 22.20 22.85 3.95
CA VAL A 93 22.00 21.40 3.72
C VAL A 93 23.02 20.58 4.52
N LYS A 94 24.31 20.95 4.46
CA LYS A 94 25.38 20.31 5.21
C LYS A 94 25.09 20.32 6.72
N ASP A 95 24.73 21.48 7.27
CA ASP A 95 24.46 21.62 8.70
C ASP A 95 23.20 20.89 9.17
N ASN A 96 22.14 20.89 8.36
CA ASN A 96 20.95 20.08 8.60
C ASN A 96 21.31 18.61 8.76
N VAL A 97 22.10 18.07 7.84
CA VAL A 97 22.52 16.67 7.87
C VAL A 97 23.49 16.39 9.03
N ALA A 98 24.44 17.29 9.30
CA ALA A 98 25.42 17.18 10.38
C ALA A 98 24.81 17.26 11.78
N PHE A 99 23.64 17.89 11.93
CA PHE A 99 23.03 18.21 13.22
C PHE A 99 22.95 17.02 14.19
N GLY A 100 22.40 15.91 13.74
CA GLY A 100 22.25 14.70 14.57
C GLY A 100 23.59 14.10 15.01
N LEU A 101 24.64 14.22 14.18
CA LEU A 101 26.00 13.75 14.53
C LEU A 101 26.66 14.66 15.57
N ARG A 102 26.47 15.98 15.44
CA ARG A 102 26.97 16.96 16.43
C ARG A 102 26.31 16.76 17.80
N MET A 103 24.99 16.52 17.83
CA MET A 103 24.27 16.20 19.08
C MET A 103 24.79 14.92 19.74
N ARG A 104 25.28 13.97 18.94
CA ARG A 104 25.94 12.73 19.44
C ARG A 104 27.43 12.91 19.75
N LYS A 105 27.95 14.13 19.66
CA LYS A 105 29.34 14.49 19.93
C LYS A 105 30.35 13.71 19.06
N VAL A 106 30.00 13.41 17.81
CA VAL A 106 30.90 12.79 16.84
C VAL A 106 32.01 13.79 16.48
N PRO A 107 33.29 13.37 16.31
CA PRO A 107 34.38 14.26 15.89
C PRO A 107 34.09 14.92 14.53
N GLU A 108 34.42 16.22 14.37
CA GLU A 108 34.08 17.01 13.17
C GLU A 108 34.61 16.38 11.87
N LYS A 109 35.82 15.83 11.88
CA LYS A 109 36.38 15.12 10.72
C LYS A 109 35.51 13.95 10.27
N GLU A 110 35.00 13.18 11.20
CA GLU A 110 34.10 12.06 10.91
C GLU A 110 32.74 12.54 10.46
N ILE A 111 32.26 13.67 11.00
CA ILE A 111 31.02 14.32 10.53
C ILE A 111 31.13 14.70 9.06
N GLU A 112 32.21 15.37 8.65
CA GLU A 112 32.46 15.77 7.26
C GLU A 112 32.45 14.55 6.32
N GLU A 113 33.17 13.50 6.66
CA GLU A 113 33.22 12.27 5.86
C GLU A 113 31.86 11.60 5.72
N ARG A 114 31.08 11.52 6.82
CA ARG A 114 29.74 10.90 6.81
C ARG A 114 28.73 11.74 6.04
N VAL A 115 28.76 13.06 6.21
CA VAL A 115 27.87 14.00 5.52
C VAL A 115 28.14 14.01 4.02
N ASP A 116 29.39 14.10 3.58
CA ASP A 116 29.74 14.05 2.16
C ASP A 116 29.33 12.70 1.53
N LYS A 117 29.50 11.60 2.25
CA LYS A 117 29.08 10.28 1.79
C LYS A 117 27.57 10.17 1.61
N ILE A 118 26.77 10.62 2.60
CA ILE A 118 25.33 10.50 2.52
C ILE A 118 24.73 11.44 1.48
N LEU A 119 25.25 12.67 1.34
CA LEU A 119 24.81 13.61 0.32
C LEU A 119 25.02 13.08 -1.10
N LYS A 120 26.12 12.36 -1.36
CA LYS A 120 26.36 11.64 -2.63
C LYS A 120 25.36 10.50 -2.83
N ILE A 121 25.02 9.74 -1.76
CA ILE A 121 24.04 8.66 -1.84
C ILE A 121 22.67 9.19 -2.23
N VAL A 122 22.23 10.29 -1.64
CA VAL A 122 20.94 10.93 -1.93
C VAL A 122 20.99 11.89 -3.14
N LYS A 123 22.17 12.04 -3.80
CA LYS A 123 22.39 12.83 -5.03
C LYS A 123 22.11 14.33 -4.88
N ILE A 124 22.51 14.93 -3.76
CA ILE A 124 22.41 16.40 -3.50
C ILE A 124 23.71 17.01 -2.97
N ASP A 125 24.83 16.37 -3.17
CA ASP A 125 26.16 16.84 -2.74
C ASP A 125 26.53 18.20 -3.31
N HIS A 126 26.09 18.52 -4.53
CA HIS A 126 26.25 19.82 -5.19
C HIS A 126 25.43 20.95 -4.55
N LEU A 127 24.53 20.63 -3.61
CA LEU A 127 23.67 21.60 -2.92
C LEU A 127 24.06 21.80 -1.45
N LYS A 128 25.18 21.25 -1.01
CA LYS A 128 25.57 21.16 0.42
C LYS A 128 25.59 22.49 1.17
N ASP A 129 25.95 23.57 0.48
CA ASP A 129 26.07 24.90 1.08
C ASP A 129 24.80 25.76 0.88
N ARG A 130 23.77 25.24 0.21
CA ARG A 130 22.52 25.96 0.00
C ARG A 130 21.63 25.94 1.24
N MET A 131 20.80 26.96 1.37
CA MET A 131 19.74 27.04 2.38
C MET A 131 18.48 26.30 1.91
N PRO A 132 17.67 25.72 2.80
CA PRO A 132 16.44 25.01 2.45
C PRO A 132 15.44 25.79 1.60
N THR A 133 15.35 27.10 1.81
CA THR A 133 14.46 28.00 1.05
C THR A 133 14.81 28.08 -0.44
N ALA A 134 16.04 27.74 -0.82
CA ALA A 134 16.51 27.69 -2.21
C ALA A 134 16.40 26.30 -2.85
N LEU A 135 15.68 25.34 -2.21
CA LEU A 135 15.54 23.97 -2.65
C LEU A 135 14.12 23.67 -3.10
N SER A 136 13.98 22.81 -4.13
CA SER A 136 12.68 22.22 -4.49
C SER A 136 12.21 21.22 -3.40
N GLY A 137 10.91 20.91 -3.39
CA GLY A 137 10.33 19.96 -2.44
C GLY A 137 11.04 18.60 -2.42
N GLY A 138 11.37 18.03 -3.59
CA GLY A 138 12.11 16.77 -3.67
C GLY A 138 13.57 16.89 -3.18
N GLN A 139 14.21 18.06 -3.33
CA GLN A 139 15.53 18.30 -2.75
C GLN A 139 15.45 18.43 -1.22
N GLN A 140 14.43 19.11 -0.70
CA GLN A 140 14.17 19.19 0.74
C GLN A 140 13.92 17.81 1.35
N GLN A 141 13.15 16.98 0.67
CA GLN A 141 12.91 15.60 1.08
C GLN A 141 14.22 14.77 1.14
N ARG A 142 15.09 14.91 0.12
CA ARG A 142 16.41 14.26 0.13
C ARG A 142 17.29 14.73 1.30
N VAL A 143 17.20 16.01 1.69
CA VAL A 143 17.86 16.53 2.89
C VAL A 143 17.31 15.85 4.15
N ALA A 144 15.99 15.76 4.30
CA ALA A 144 15.35 15.07 5.44
C ALA A 144 15.75 13.59 5.52
N LEU A 145 15.78 12.91 4.38
CA LEU A 145 16.21 11.52 4.29
C LEU A 145 17.70 11.36 4.66
N ALA A 146 18.58 12.22 4.13
CA ALA A 146 20.01 12.24 4.48
C ALA A 146 20.22 12.45 5.97
N ARG A 147 19.48 13.40 6.58
CA ARG A 147 19.51 13.68 8.02
C ARG A 147 19.10 12.48 8.87
N ALA A 148 18.05 11.77 8.44
CA ALA A 148 17.56 10.60 9.15
C ALA A 148 18.55 9.41 9.09
N ILE A 149 19.28 9.25 7.96
CA ILE A 149 20.16 8.10 7.71
C ILE A 149 21.60 8.32 8.19
N VAL A 150 22.12 9.58 8.17
CA VAL A 150 23.54 9.88 8.47
C VAL A 150 23.99 9.40 9.86
N ILE A 151 23.06 9.39 10.81
CA ILE A 151 23.28 8.91 12.18
C ILE A 151 23.41 7.38 12.29
N ARG A 152 23.27 6.65 11.16
CA ARG A 152 23.25 5.18 11.06
C ARG A 152 22.22 4.56 12.01
N PRO A 153 20.95 4.89 11.86
CA PRO A 153 19.91 4.32 12.72
C PRO A 153 19.73 2.83 12.42
N GLN A 154 19.14 2.10 13.36
CA GLN A 154 18.76 0.69 13.17
C GLN A 154 17.47 0.56 12.34
N VAL A 155 16.55 1.51 12.49
CA VAL A 155 15.26 1.56 11.82
C VAL A 155 15.06 2.94 11.22
N LEU A 156 14.48 2.99 10.01
CA LEU A 156 14.03 4.20 9.34
C LEU A 156 12.51 4.23 9.32
N LEU A 157 11.95 5.28 9.90
CA LEU A 157 10.51 5.52 9.93
C LEU A 157 10.17 6.67 9.00
N MET A 158 9.12 6.53 8.18
CA MET A 158 8.69 7.59 7.27
C MET A 158 7.17 7.78 7.37
N ASP A 159 6.74 8.99 7.74
CA ASP A 159 5.34 9.37 7.89
C ASP A 159 4.91 10.21 6.70
N GLU A 160 4.23 9.61 5.73
CA GLU A 160 3.72 10.21 4.48
C GLU A 160 4.74 11.13 3.76
N PRO A 161 5.98 10.67 3.50
CA PRO A 161 7.06 11.55 3.07
C PRO A 161 6.88 12.14 1.66
N LEU A 162 5.95 11.62 0.84
CA LEU A 162 5.74 12.05 -0.55
C LEU A 162 4.48 12.91 -0.74
N SER A 163 3.67 13.10 0.31
CA SER A 163 2.35 13.75 0.22
C SER A 163 2.41 15.22 -0.29
N ASN A 164 3.52 15.91 -0.06
CA ASN A 164 3.70 17.33 -0.44
C ASN A 164 4.37 17.52 -1.81
N LEU A 165 4.50 16.47 -2.61
CA LEU A 165 5.13 16.52 -3.93
C LEU A 165 4.10 16.44 -5.06
N ASP A 166 4.40 17.08 -6.19
CA ASP A 166 3.65 16.90 -7.43
C ASP A 166 3.80 15.45 -7.96
N ALA A 167 2.90 15.04 -8.86
CA ALA A 167 2.81 13.67 -9.34
C ALA A 167 4.12 13.16 -9.99
N LYS A 168 4.77 13.99 -10.81
CA LYS A 168 6.02 13.61 -11.50
C LYS A 168 7.15 13.41 -10.51
N LEU A 169 7.34 14.37 -9.61
CA LEU A 169 8.38 14.32 -8.60
C LEU A 169 8.14 13.17 -7.59
N ARG A 170 6.87 12.86 -7.28
CA ARG A 170 6.49 11.71 -6.44
C ARG A 170 6.97 10.39 -7.03
N ILE A 171 6.79 10.16 -8.35
CA ILE A 171 7.28 8.96 -9.04
C ILE A 171 8.81 8.87 -8.96
N GLU A 172 9.53 9.96 -9.22
CA GLU A 172 11.00 9.98 -9.14
C GLU A 172 11.49 9.69 -7.73
N MET A 173 10.85 10.29 -6.72
CA MET A 173 11.24 10.13 -5.32
C MET A 173 10.91 8.76 -4.75
N ARG A 174 9.81 8.14 -5.16
CA ARG A 174 9.44 6.74 -4.88
C ARG A 174 10.59 5.79 -5.19
N ASN A 175 11.07 5.86 -6.43
CA ASN A 175 12.19 5.04 -6.90
C ASN A 175 13.50 5.36 -6.15
N ALA A 176 13.77 6.64 -5.89
CA ALA A 176 14.96 7.07 -5.18
C ALA A 176 15.00 6.54 -3.73
N ILE A 177 13.87 6.62 -3.00
CA ILE A 177 13.75 6.13 -1.62
C ILE A 177 14.03 4.61 -1.58
N LYS A 178 13.41 3.82 -2.46
CA LYS A 178 13.63 2.36 -2.50
C LYS A 178 15.09 2.02 -2.80
N GLN A 179 15.73 2.72 -3.76
CA GLN A 179 17.15 2.53 -4.08
C GLN A 179 18.07 2.88 -2.90
N ILE A 180 17.78 4.00 -2.21
CA ILE A 180 18.56 4.42 -1.05
C ILE A 180 18.41 3.42 0.08
N GLN A 181 17.20 2.98 0.41
CA GLN A 181 16.92 2.00 1.46
C GLN A 181 17.70 0.70 1.20
N ARG A 182 17.64 0.16 -0.02
CA ARG A 182 18.40 -1.04 -0.41
C ARG A 182 19.90 -0.85 -0.29
N ARG A 183 20.41 0.34 -0.69
CA ARG A 183 21.85 0.63 -0.64
C ARG A 183 22.41 0.74 0.77
N VAL A 184 21.59 1.22 1.72
CA VAL A 184 22.00 1.35 3.13
C VAL A 184 21.60 0.13 3.97
N ASP A 185 20.83 -0.80 3.42
CA ASP A 185 20.36 -2.04 4.05
C ASP A 185 19.74 -1.76 5.43
N ILE A 186 18.65 -0.96 5.46
CA ILE A 186 18.00 -0.54 6.70
C ILE A 186 16.54 -1.00 6.72
N THR A 187 16.10 -1.55 7.85
CA THR A 187 14.70 -1.87 8.08
C THR A 187 13.88 -0.59 8.09
N THR A 188 12.83 -0.54 7.26
CA THR A 188 12.05 0.66 7.04
C THR A 188 10.57 0.42 7.28
N VAL A 189 9.94 1.30 8.08
CA VAL A 189 8.49 1.37 8.23
C VAL A 189 8.01 2.64 7.55
N TYR A 190 7.16 2.45 6.56
CA TYR A 190 6.63 3.52 5.72
C TYR A 190 5.14 3.66 5.93
N VAL A 191 4.66 4.86 6.14
CA VAL A 191 3.23 5.18 6.24
C VAL A 191 2.81 5.96 5.02
N THR A 192 1.75 5.53 4.37
CA THR A 192 1.10 6.28 3.29
C THR A 192 -0.40 5.96 3.24
N HIS A 193 -1.16 6.83 2.60
CA HIS A 193 -2.53 6.57 2.15
C HIS A 193 -2.61 6.38 0.63
N ASP A 194 -1.48 6.57 -0.08
CA ASP A 194 -1.37 6.38 -1.53
C ASP A 194 -1.05 4.92 -1.85
N GLN A 195 -1.98 4.28 -2.56
CA GLN A 195 -1.89 2.87 -2.91
C GLN A 195 -0.75 2.60 -3.89
N GLU A 196 -0.55 3.50 -4.89
CA GLU A 196 0.51 3.34 -5.87
C GLU A 196 1.89 3.43 -5.22
N GLU A 197 2.05 4.31 -4.22
CA GLU A 197 3.29 4.37 -3.44
C GLU A 197 3.54 3.04 -2.75
N ALA A 198 2.55 2.53 -2.01
CA ALA A 198 2.65 1.28 -1.28
C ALA A 198 2.99 0.10 -2.21
N LEU A 199 2.25 -0.05 -3.31
CA LEU A 199 2.46 -1.12 -4.29
C LEU A 199 3.85 -1.07 -4.94
N ALA A 200 4.40 0.14 -5.19
CA ALA A 200 5.65 0.31 -5.90
C ALA A 200 6.92 0.11 -5.04
N VAL A 201 6.88 0.47 -3.74
CA VAL A 201 8.12 0.50 -2.93
C VAL A 201 8.22 -0.64 -1.92
N SER A 202 7.12 -1.28 -1.56
CA SER A 202 7.08 -2.22 -0.43
C SER A 202 7.60 -3.61 -0.79
N ASP A 203 8.19 -4.27 0.19
CA ASP A 203 8.39 -5.72 0.15
C ASP A 203 7.14 -6.42 0.69
N ARG A 204 6.53 -5.88 1.76
CA ARG A 204 5.20 -6.24 2.27
C ARG A 204 4.42 -5.01 2.68
N ILE A 205 3.10 -5.12 2.57
CA ILE A 205 2.14 -4.08 2.95
C ILE A 205 1.20 -4.65 4.01
N ALA A 206 0.95 -3.89 5.07
CA ALA A 206 -0.16 -4.11 5.98
C ALA A 206 -1.30 -3.13 5.64
N VAL A 207 -2.42 -3.66 5.17
CA VAL A 207 -3.63 -2.87 4.92
C VAL A 207 -4.39 -2.74 6.23
N MET A 208 -4.56 -1.50 6.70
CA MET A 208 -5.19 -1.18 7.98
C MET A 208 -6.56 -0.52 7.78
N ASN A 209 -7.51 -0.90 8.62
CA ASN A 209 -8.80 -0.22 8.75
C ASN A 209 -9.29 -0.30 10.19
N GLY A 210 -9.86 0.79 10.72
CA GLY A 210 -10.47 0.82 12.07
C GLY A 210 -9.54 0.36 13.20
N GLY A 211 -8.23 0.61 13.09
CA GLY A 211 -7.25 0.26 14.14
C GLY A 211 -6.76 -1.19 14.12
N VAL A 212 -7.15 -1.98 13.12
CA VAL A 212 -6.71 -3.37 12.94
C VAL A 212 -6.06 -3.57 11.57
N ILE A 213 -5.30 -4.65 11.41
CA ILE A 213 -4.76 -5.07 10.13
C ILE A 213 -5.76 -6.02 9.46
N CYS A 214 -6.22 -5.66 8.26
CA CYS A 214 -7.12 -6.47 7.44
C CYS A 214 -6.38 -7.53 6.63
N GLN A 215 -5.19 -7.20 6.12
CA GLN A 215 -4.35 -8.12 5.35
C GLN A 215 -2.88 -7.68 5.42
N ILE A 216 -1.97 -8.66 5.45
CA ILE A 216 -0.53 -8.46 5.22
C ILE A 216 -0.12 -9.36 4.06
N GLY A 217 0.66 -8.83 3.12
CA GLY A 217 1.17 -9.61 2.00
C GLY A 217 2.11 -8.82 1.11
N ARG A 218 2.62 -9.48 0.09
CA ARG A 218 3.36 -8.80 -0.99
C ARG A 218 2.40 -7.93 -1.79
N PRO A 219 2.88 -6.84 -2.42
CA PRO A 219 2.03 -5.96 -3.23
C PRO A 219 1.14 -6.71 -4.23
N ALA A 220 1.72 -7.62 -5.00
CA ALA A 220 0.99 -8.40 -6.01
C ALA A 220 -0.09 -9.32 -5.39
N ASP A 221 0.17 -9.90 -4.22
CA ASP A 221 -0.77 -10.81 -3.55
C ASP A 221 -1.97 -10.04 -3.01
N ILE A 222 -1.73 -8.87 -2.39
CA ILE A 222 -2.80 -8.01 -1.88
C ILE A 222 -3.69 -7.51 -3.02
N TYR A 223 -3.11 -7.15 -4.17
CA TYR A 223 -3.85 -6.67 -5.33
C TYR A 223 -4.69 -7.79 -5.98
N LYS A 224 -4.08 -8.95 -6.23
CA LYS A 224 -4.70 -10.07 -6.94
C LYS A 224 -5.61 -10.94 -6.08
N ARG A 225 -5.28 -11.07 -4.77
CA ARG A 225 -5.97 -11.98 -3.81
C ARG A 225 -6.32 -11.24 -2.52
N PRO A 226 -7.22 -10.28 -2.57
CA PRO A 226 -7.70 -9.58 -1.37
C PRO A 226 -8.44 -10.56 -0.44
N LYS A 227 -8.20 -10.42 0.88
CA LYS A 227 -8.80 -11.29 1.90
C LYS A 227 -10.26 -10.96 2.22
N ASN A 228 -10.69 -9.75 1.90
CA ASN A 228 -12.07 -9.30 2.12
C ASN A 228 -12.47 -8.21 1.13
N VAL A 229 -13.76 -7.88 1.12
CA VAL A 229 -14.32 -6.85 0.24
C VAL A 229 -13.66 -5.49 0.45
N PHE A 230 -13.39 -5.12 1.73
CA PHE A 230 -12.71 -3.86 2.02
C PHE A 230 -11.35 -3.77 1.32
N VAL A 231 -10.49 -4.78 1.44
CA VAL A 231 -9.17 -4.77 0.79
C VAL A 231 -9.33 -4.75 -0.73
N SER A 232 -10.30 -5.48 -1.28
CA SER A 232 -10.57 -5.52 -2.71
C SER A 232 -10.94 -4.15 -3.29
N THR A 233 -11.77 -3.39 -2.58
CA THR A 233 -12.24 -2.07 -3.02
C THR A 233 -11.29 -0.94 -2.64
N PHE A 234 -10.53 -1.11 -1.56
CA PHE A 234 -9.55 -0.12 -1.12
C PHE A 234 -8.26 -0.16 -1.95
N ILE A 235 -7.82 -1.33 -2.43
CA ILE A 235 -6.60 -1.48 -3.24
C ILE A 235 -6.97 -1.56 -4.71
N GLY A 236 -6.80 -0.46 -5.43
CA GLY A 236 -7.22 -0.33 -6.83
C GLY A 236 -8.74 -0.27 -7.00
N LEU A 237 -9.17 -0.25 -8.27
CA LEU A 237 -10.58 -0.32 -8.63
C LEU A 237 -11.05 -1.77 -8.65
N SER A 238 -12.32 -2.00 -8.31
CA SER A 238 -12.96 -3.32 -8.40
C SER A 238 -14.43 -3.18 -8.72
N ASN A 239 -14.90 -3.95 -9.69
CA ASN A 239 -16.32 -4.14 -9.90
C ASN A 239 -16.83 -5.20 -8.93
N LEU A 240 -17.84 -4.88 -8.15
CA LEU A 240 -18.51 -5.83 -7.27
C LEU A 240 -19.82 -6.27 -7.93
N LEU A 241 -19.99 -7.55 -8.10
CA LEU A 241 -21.17 -8.16 -8.72
C LEU A 241 -21.82 -9.13 -7.72
N ASP A 242 -23.11 -9.23 -7.76
CA ASP A 242 -23.85 -10.23 -7.01
C ASP A 242 -23.89 -11.55 -7.77
N GLY A 243 -23.82 -12.65 -7.04
CA GLY A 243 -23.92 -13.97 -7.62
C GLY A 243 -24.22 -15.04 -6.59
N HIS A 244 -24.23 -16.28 -7.01
CA HIS A 244 -24.39 -17.43 -6.14
C HIS A 244 -23.53 -18.61 -6.60
N ILE A 245 -23.26 -19.52 -5.67
CA ILE A 245 -22.54 -20.78 -5.92
C ILE A 245 -23.50 -21.77 -6.59
N VAL A 246 -23.03 -22.45 -7.62
CA VAL A 246 -23.74 -23.54 -8.29
C VAL A 246 -22.88 -24.80 -8.21
N LYS A 247 -23.45 -25.87 -7.61
CA LYS A 247 -22.78 -27.18 -7.52
C LYS A 247 -23.46 -28.18 -8.46
N LYS A 248 -22.66 -28.77 -9.35
CA LYS A 248 -23.11 -29.86 -10.25
C LYS A 248 -22.15 -31.05 -10.16
N GLY A 249 -22.49 -32.03 -9.33
CA GLY A 249 -21.59 -33.16 -9.01
C GLY A 249 -20.32 -32.66 -8.29
N ASP A 250 -19.14 -32.97 -8.86
CA ASP A 250 -17.85 -32.54 -8.31
C ASP A 250 -17.42 -31.13 -8.74
N LYS A 251 -18.17 -30.48 -9.64
CA LYS A 251 -17.86 -29.15 -10.12
C LYS A 251 -18.55 -28.08 -9.29
N THR A 252 -17.81 -27.03 -8.96
CA THR A 252 -18.33 -25.83 -8.34
C THR A 252 -18.12 -24.66 -9.28
N SER A 253 -19.22 -23.97 -9.60
CA SER A 253 -19.23 -22.80 -10.48
C SER A 253 -19.82 -21.59 -9.74
N ILE A 254 -19.59 -20.40 -10.23
CA ILE A 254 -20.32 -19.21 -9.85
C ILE A 254 -21.26 -18.80 -10.96
N SER A 255 -22.45 -18.34 -10.58
CA SER A 255 -23.42 -17.71 -11.45
C SER A 255 -23.52 -16.22 -11.11
N PHE A 256 -23.61 -15.36 -12.11
CA PHE A 256 -23.75 -13.92 -11.94
C PHE A 256 -25.23 -13.56 -11.99
N LYS A 257 -25.69 -12.74 -11.06
CA LYS A 257 -27.08 -12.26 -11.06
C LYS A 257 -27.46 -11.52 -12.36
N GLU A 258 -26.48 -10.90 -13.01
CA GLU A 258 -26.64 -10.21 -14.29
C GLU A 258 -26.90 -11.16 -15.48
N ASN A 259 -26.49 -12.43 -15.37
CA ASN A 259 -26.78 -13.51 -16.32
C ASN A 259 -26.63 -14.86 -15.62
N GLU A 260 -27.73 -15.35 -15.07
CA GLU A 260 -27.76 -16.59 -14.28
C GLU A 260 -27.44 -17.86 -15.10
N ASP A 261 -27.62 -17.81 -16.42
CA ASP A 261 -27.27 -18.91 -17.34
C ASP A 261 -25.77 -18.99 -17.61
N TRP A 262 -25.02 -17.92 -17.36
CA TRP A 262 -23.57 -17.90 -17.53
C TRP A 262 -22.86 -18.38 -16.27
N LEU A 263 -22.29 -19.61 -16.35
CA LEU A 263 -21.57 -20.24 -15.26
C LEU A 263 -20.07 -20.19 -15.52
N VAL A 264 -19.30 -19.80 -14.50
CA VAL A 264 -17.84 -19.85 -14.51
C VAL A 264 -17.35 -20.89 -13.52
N ASP A 265 -16.72 -21.93 -14.03
CA ASP A 265 -16.17 -23.03 -13.20
C ASP A 265 -15.00 -22.53 -12.35
N MET A 266 -15.02 -22.83 -11.05
CA MET A 266 -14.05 -22.36 -10.07
C MET A 266 -13.38 -23.54 -9.36
N ASP A 267 -12.10 -23.78 -9.68
CA ASP A 267 -11.32 -24.87 -9.06
C ASP A 267 -10.67 -24.49 -7.73
N ASN A 268 -10.63 -23.19 -7.44
CA ASN A 268 -9.88 -22.60 -6.33
C ASN A 268 -10.75 -22.08 -5.18
N LEU A 269 -12.02 -22.47 -5.11
CA LEU A 269 -12.86 -22.12 -3.96
C LEU A 269 -12.49 -22.97 -2.73
N SER A 270 -12.51 -22.34 -1.55
CA SER A 270 -12.33 -23.03 -0.26
C SER A 270 -13.44 -24.07 -0.01
N GLY A 271 -13.13 -25.13 0.73
CA GLY A 271 -14.15 -26.08 1.14
C GLY A 271 -15.22 -25.43 2.03
N GLY A 272 -16.42 -26.04 2.02
CA GLY A 272 -17.51 -25.57 2.88
C GLY A 272 -18.44 -24.51 2.27
N VAL A 273 -18.35 -24.27 0.96
CA VAL A 273 -19.39 -23.52 0.22
C VAL A 273 -20.61 -24.41 -0.02
N GLU A 274 -21.82 -23.84 -0.02
CA GLU A 274 -23.08 -24.54 -0.25
C GLU A 274 -23.66 -24.19 -1.62
N ASP A 275 -24.48 -25.10 -2.19
CA ASP A 275 -25.22 -24.82 -3.42
C ASP A 275 -26.27 -23.72 -3.16
N GLY A 276 -26.34 -22.74 -4.04
CA GLY A 276 -27.21 -21.58 -3.87
C GLY A 276 -26.70 -20.52 -2.88
N GLU A 277 -25.50 -20.67 -2.29
CA GLU A 277 -24.94 -19.69 -1.38
C GLU A 277 -24.69 -18.35 -2.09
N GLU A 278 -25.26 -17.26 -1.53
CA GLU A 278 -25.05 -15.90 -2.07
C GLU A 278 -23.62 -15.44 -1.82
N VAL A 279 -23.00 -14.88 -2.88
CA VAL A 279 -21.62 -14.39 -2.86
C VAL A 279 -21.51 -12.99 -3.46
N ILE A 280 -20.45 -12.28 -3.08
CA ILE A 280 -19.97 -11.08 -3.75
C ILE A 280 -18.82 -11.50 -4.65
N ILE A 281 -18.95 -11.20 -5.94
CA ILE A 281 -17.94 -11.47 -6.96
C ILE A 281 -17.19 -10.16 -7.24
N SER A 282 -15.89 -10.16 -7.10
CA SER A 282 -15.06 -9.00 -7.39
C SER A 282 -14.15 -9.27 -8.58
N VAL A 283 -14.22 -8.37 -9.56
CA VAL A 283 -13.42 -8.42 -10.77
C VAL A 283 -12.77 -7.06 -11.00
N ARG A 284 -11.46 -7.06 -11.27
CA ARG A 284 -10.74 -5.83 -11.62
C ARG A 284 -11.21 -5.32 -12.99
N PRO A 285 -11.24 -3.99 -13.22
CA PRO A 285 -11.62 -3.42 -14.52
C PRO A 285 -10.82 -3.94 -15.70
N GLU A 286 -9.52 -4.22 -15.51
CA GLU A 286 -8.59 -4.74 -16.53
C GLU A 286 -8.69 -6.24 -16.76
N GLU A 287 -9.46 -6.96 -15.95
CA GLU A 287 -9.60 -8.41 -16.05
C GLU A 287 -10.85 -8.86 -16.82
N PHE A 288 -11.63 -7.89 -17.29
CA PHE A 288 -12.72 -8.15 -18.20
C PHE A 288 -12.24 -8.17 -19.65
N ASP A 289 -12.64 -9.20 -20.38
CA ASP A 289 -12.62 -9.21 -21.83
C ASP A 289 -13.95 -8.62 -22.33
N MET A 290 -13.91 -7.60 -23.21
CA MET A 290 -15.09 -6.91 -23.75
C MET A 290 -15.14 -7.10 -25.25
N GLU A 291 -16.22 -7.70 -25.73
CA GLU A 291 -16.44 -7.98 -27.17
C GLU A 291 -17.83 -7.56 -27.62
N PRO A 292 -18.00 -7.10 -28.87
CA PRO A 292 -19.32 -6.86 -29.43
C PRO A 292 -20.05 -8.19 -29.70
N GLY A 293 -21.25 -8.37 -29.20
CA GLY A 293 -22.22 -9.33 -29.71
C GLY A 293 -22.00 -10.82 -29.42
N THR A 294 -21.21 -11.21 -28.40
CA THR A 294 -21.13 -12.61 -27.96
C THR A 294 -22.40 -13.04 -27.19
N LYS A 295 -22.70 -14.35 -27.15
CA LYS A 295 -23.89 -14.87 -26.46
C LYS A 295 -23.62 -15.21 -25.00
N GLU A 296 -22.39 -15.50 -24.62
CA GLU A 296 -21.98 -15.88 -23.27
C GLU A 296 -21.33 -14.69 -22.56
N GLY A 297 -21.75 -14.39 -21.34
CA GLY A 297 -21.21 -13.30 -20.52
C GLY A 297 -22.28 -12.30 -20.06
N ILE A 298 -21.83 -11.21 -19.43
CA ILE A 298 -22.67 -10.11 -18.95
C ILE A 298 -22.88 -9.13 -20.10
N ARG A 299 -24.11 -8.89 -20.49
CA ARG A 299 -24.47 -7.94 -21.54
C ARG A 299 -24.63 -6.55 -20.97
N GLY A 300 -24.29 -5.56 -21.79
CA GLY A 300 -24.48 -4.17 -21.42
C GLY A 300 -24.26 -3.22 -22.59
N VAL A 301 -24.41 -1.94 -22.30
CA VAL A 301 -24.24 -0.85 -23.26
C VAL A 301 -23.21 0.13 -22.71
N ILE A 302 -22.27 0.55 -23.55
CA ILE A 302 -21.30 1.59 -23.22
C ILE A 302 -22.05 2.90 -23.02
N ARG A 303 -22.00 3.44 -21.80
CA ARG A 303 -22.60 4.73 -21.47
C ARG A 303 -21.67 5.89 -21.81
N SER A 304 -20.38 5.72 -21.53
CA SER A 304 -19.34 6.70 -21.84
C SER A 304 -17.96 6.05 -21.83
N SER A 305 -17.02 6.70 -22.50
CA SER A 305 -15.61 6.31 -22.48
C SER A 305 -14.69 7.48 -22.16
N VAL A 306 -13.58 7.21 -21.46
CA VAL A 306 -12.55 8.20 -21.12
C VAL A 306 -11.20 7.68 -21.58
N PHE A 307 -10.62 8.34 -22.57
CA PHE A 307 -9.29 8.02 -23.10
C PHE A 307 -8.17 8.67 -22.26
N LEU A 308 -7.27 7.88 -21.71
CA LEU A 308 -6.15 8.32 -20.88
C LEU A 308 -4.76 8.03 -21.51
N GLY A 309 -4.70 7.89 -22.82
CA GLY A 309 -3.48 7.60 -23.58
C GLY A 309 -3.19 6.11 -23.69
N LEU A 310 -2.59 5.48 -22.69
CA LEU A 310 -2.30 4.05 -22.69
C LEU A 310 -3.54 3.17 -22.46
N THR A 311 -4.54 3.71 -21.82
CA THR A 311 -5.76 2.99 -21.43
C THR A 311 -7.00 3.80 -21.79
N THR A 312 -8.10 3.10 -22.06
CA THR A 312 -9.44 3.66 -22.14
C THR A 312 -10.30 3.04 -21.06
N HIS A 313 -10.96 3.88 -20.25
CA HIS A 313 -11.94 3.47 -19.27
C HIS A 313 -13.33 3.54 -19.92
N TYR A 314 -14.05 2.43 -19.92
CA TYR A 314 -15.43 2.33 -20.38
C TYR A 314 -16.35 2.18 -19.19
N PHE A 315 -17.37 3.00 -19.12
CA PHE A 315 -18.45 2.88 -18.15
C PHE A 315 -19.63 2.21 -18.85
N ILE A 316 -20.00 1.04 -18.37
CA ILE A 316 -20.99 0.16 -19.01
C ILE A 316 -22.16 0.00 -18.06
N THR A 317 -23.39 0.16 -18.59
CA THR A 317 -24.60 -0.22 -17.88
C THR A 317 -25.02 -1.60 -18.37
N THR A 318 -25.09 -2.58 -17.47
CA THR A 318 -25.54 -3.94 -17.78
C THR A 318 -27.02 -3.98 -18.07
N ASP A 319 -27.52 -5.08 -18.67
CA ASP A 319 -28.96 -5.29 -18.90
C ASP A 319 -29.77 -5.30 -17.59
N GLY A 320 -29.12 -5.69 -16.46
CA GLY A 320 -29.69 -5.62 -15.11
C GLY A 320 -29.65 -4.23 -14.46
N GLY A 321 -29.02 -3.24 -15.12
CA GLY A 321 -28.97 -1.85 -14.65
C GLY A 321 -27.74 -1.54 -13.75
N GLN A 322 -26.82 -2.47 -13.55
CA GLN A 322 -25.61 -2.23 -12.79
C GLN A 322 -24.58 -1.45 -13.63
N GLU A 323 -23.87 -0.50 -13.00
CA GLU A 323 -22.77 0.20 -13.65
C GLU A 323 -21.44 -0.55 -13.37
N LEU A 324 -20.67 -0.83 -14.45
CA LEU A 324 -19.37 -1.46 -14.40
C LEU A 324 -18.34 -0.55 -15.07
N GLU A 325 -17.12 -0.52 -14.51
CA GLU A 325 -15.96 0.15 -15.11
C GLU A 325 -15.03 -0.90 -15.71
N ILE A 326 -14.71 -0.76 -16.99
CA ILE A 326 -13.83 -1.68 -17.73
C ILE A 326 -12.65 -0.88 -18.24
N LEU A 327 -11.44 -1.44 -18.06
CA LEU A 327 -10.21 -0.82 -18.49
C LEU A 327 -9.58 -1.64 -19.61
N GLN A 328 -9.42 -1.02 -20.79
CA GLN A 328 -8.74 -1.64 -21.91
C GLN A 328 -7.43 -0.91 -22.23
N THR A 329 -6.36 -1.68 -22.48
CA THR A 329 -5.11 -1.15 -23.04
C THR A 329 -5.29 -0.86 -24.52
N GLN A 330 -4.79 0.30 -24.98
CA GLN A 330 -4.85 0.69 -26.38
C GLN A 330 -3.76 -0.04 -27.18
N GLU A 331 -4.13 -1.13 -27.83
CA GLU A 331 -3.26 -1.90 -28.75
C GLU A 331 -3.55 -1.59 -30.23
N GLY A 332 -3.91 -0.33 -30.53
CA GLY A 332 -4.24 0.10 -31.91
C GLY A 332 -5.67 -0.19 -32.33
N GLN A 333 -6.56 -0.51 -31.39
CA GLN A 333 -8.00 -0.65 -31.64
C GLN A 333 -8.68 0.71 -31.52
N ASP A 334 -9.72 0.92 -32.34
CA ASP A 334 -10.56 2.11 -32.24
C ASP A 334 -11.38 2.09 -30.94
N ILE A 335 -11.57 3.27 -30.35
CA ILE A 335 -12.43 3.42 -29.18
C ILE A 335 -13.88 3.14 -29.60
N LEU A 336 -14.52 2.21 -28.90
CA LEU A 336 -15.92 1.90 -29.13
C LEU A 336 -16.79 3.11 -28.76
N PRO A 337 -17.72 3.49 -29.64
CA PRO A 337 -18.58 4.66 -29.39
C PRO A 337 -19.61 4.40 -28.27
N ASP A 338 -20.02 5.49 -27.62
CA ASP A 338 -21.13 5.45 -26.67
C ASP A 338 -22.38 4.90 -27.33
N GLY A 339 -23.15 4.09 -26.57
CA GLY A 339 -24.32 3.38 -27.08
C GLY A 339 -24.02 2.02 -27.72
N SER A 340 -22.74 1.62 -27.86
CA SER A 340 -22.37 0.30 -28.36
C SER A 340 -22.81 -0.81 -27.40
N ALA A 341 -23.48 -1.84 -27.94
CA ALA A 341 -23.79 -3.05 -27.18
C ALA A 341 -22.55 -3.95 -27.10
N VAL A 342 -22.21 -4.39 -25.91
CA VAL A 342 -21.05 -5.22 -25.61
C VAL A 342 -21.41 -6.38 -24.69
N THR A 343 -20.58 -7.42 -24.73
CA THR A 343 -20.65 -8.54 -23.79
C THR A 343 -19.31 -8.63 -23.06
N LEU A 344 -19.40 -8.76 -21.74
CA LEU A 344 -18.27 -8.85 -20.83
C LEU A 344 -18.07 -10.29 -20.40
N THR A 345 -16.86 -10.79 -20.53
CA THR A 345 -16.46 -12.10 -20.00
C THR A 345 -15.25 -11.95 -19.08
N VAL A 346 -15.04 -12.93 -18.22
CA VAL A 346 -13.89 -12.97 -17.29
C VAL A 346 -13.43 -14.40 -17.08
N LYS A 347 -12.11 -14.59 -16.98
CA LYS A 347 -11.52 -15.91 -16.70
C LYS A 347 -11.60 -16.23 -15.20
N ALA A 348 -11.92 -17.49 -14.85
CA ALA A 348 -12.04 -17.95 -13.46
C ALA A 348 -10.85 -17.55 -12.56
N GLY A 349 -9.62 -17.67 -13.06
CA GLY A 349 -8.42 -17.30 -12.32
C GLY A 349 -8.27 -15.81 -12.00
N ARG A 350 -9.15 -14.95 -12.55
CA ARG A 350 -9.16 -13.49 -12.37
C ARG A 350 -10.25 -13.00 -11.43
N ILE A 351 -11.10 -13.91 -10.98
CA ILE A 351 -12.23 -13.62 -10.10
C ILE A 351 -11.82 -13.78 -8.65
N ASN A 352 -12.26 -12.87 -7.80
CA ASN A 352 -12.27 -13.04 -6.36
C ASN A 352 -13.73 -13.21 -5.90
N VAL A 353 -13.95 -14.13 -4.98
CA VAL A 353 -15.29 -14.46 -4.45
C VAL A 353 -15.28 -14.29 -2.95
N PHE A 354 -16.24 -13.56 -2.43
CA PHE A 354 -16.39 -13.30 -1.00
C PHE A 354 -17.76 -13.81 -0.52
N ARG A 355 -17.78 -14.36 0.68
CA ARG A 355 -19.02 -14.73 1.37
C ARG A 355 -19.83 -13.49 1.68
N ARG A 356 -21.08 -13.43 1.26
CA ARG A 356 -21.92 -12.24 1.48
C ARG A 356 -22.07 -11.87 2.95
N ALA A 357 -22.18 -12.85 3.84
CA ALA A 357 -22.44 -12.63 5.26
C ALA A 357 -21.23 -12.06 6.04
N THR A 358 -20.00 -12.42 5.65
CA THR A 358 -18.77 -12.05 6.38
C THR A 358 -17.86 -11.14 5.59
N GLU A 359 -18.11 -10.97 4.29
CA GLU A 359 -17.25 -10.27 3.33
C GLU A 359 -15.83 -10.85 3.21
N GLU A 360 -15.57 -12.04 3.74
CA GLU A 360 -14.29 -12.72 3.67
C GLU A 360 -14.15 -13.58 2.42
N THR A 361 -12.90 -13.73 1.94
CA THR A 361 -12.60 -14.47 0.72
C THR A 361 -12.96 -15.95 0.83
N LEU A 362 -13.54 -16.47 -0.24
CA LEU A 362 -13.76 -17.89 -0.47
C LEU A 362 -12.68 -18.52 -1.38
N ILE A 363 -11.71 -17.75 -1.84
CA ILE A 363 -10.60 -18.24 -2.64
C ILE A 363 -9.57 -18.90 -1.72
N ARG A 364 -9.15 -20.13 -2.07
CA ARG A 364 -8.07 -20.82 -1.35
C ARG A 364 -6.77 -20.04 -1.47
N GLU A 365 -6.05 -19.90 -0.38
CA GLU A 365 -4.65 -19.49 -0.43
C GLU A 365 -3.88 -20.66 -1.08
N GLU A 366 -3.45 -20.49 -2.33
CA GLU A 366 -2.42 -21.36 -2.89
C GLU A 366 -1.17 -21.17 -2.04
N GLY A 367 -0.61 -22.24 -1.49
CA GLY A 367 0.48 -22.20 -0.54
C GLY A 367 1.63 -21.28 -1.02
N LEU A 368 1.92 -20.25 -0.20
CA LEU A 368 3.02 -19.33 -0.34
C LEU A 368 4.35 -20.02 -0.04
#